data_c170b8f13263a574b035cbafd7901af4
#
_entry.id   c170b8f13263a574b035cbafd7901af4
#
_cell.length_a   1.000
_cell.length_b   1.000
_cell.length_c   1.000
_cell.angle_alpha   90.00
_cell.angle_beta   90.00
_cell.angle_gamma   90.00
#
_symmetry.space_group_name_H-M   'P 1'
#
loop_
_entity.id
_entity.type
_entity.pdbx_description
1 polymer ?
#
loop_
_entity_poly.entity_id
_entity_poly.type
_entity_poly.pdbx_seq_one_letter_code
_entity_poly.pdbx_strand_id
1 'polypeptide(L)'
;SVLDNLHLYASQASGKKYIDLFSEDAVFFGTDISERWPKEDFRTYAMGRFKTGVGWTYYMKERNIFFSDDGRTAWFDEILISKKYGEFRGTGALKMVKNTWKITQYNLLLPIPNDLMKRYSEEIKEYYKNN
;
A
#
# COMPACT_ATOMS: atom_id res chain seq x y z
N SER A 1 -3.15 -5.86 14.56
CA SER A 1 -3.79 -6.30 13.32
C SER A 1 -2.77 -6.41 12.19
N VAL A 2 -3.13 -7.13 11.14
CA VAL A 2 -2.25 -7.31 9.99
C VAL A 2 -1.90 -5.97 9.33
N LEU A 3 -2.85 -5.04 9.29
CA LEU A 3 -2.61 -3.72 8.69
C LEU A 3 -1.73 -2.84 9.58
N ASP A 4 -1.86 -2.94 10.89
CA ASP A 4 -0.95 -2.25 11.80
C ASP A 4 0.48 -2.78 11.63
N ASN A 5 0.60 -4.09 11.50
CA ASN A 5 1.91 -4.73 11.28
C ASN A 5 2.51 -4.35 9.93
N LEU A 6 1.67 -4.15 8.90
CA LEU A 6 2.15 -3.68 7.61
C LEU A 6 2.96 -2.38 7.76
N HIS A 7 2.39 -1.40 8.43
CA HIS A 7 3.05 -0.11 8.62
C HIS A 7 4.21 -0.18 9.61
N LEU A 8 4.07 -0.98 10.65
CA LEU A 8 5.14 -1.17 11.63
C LEU A 8 6.38 -1.80 11.00
N TYR A 9 6.20 -2.92 10.28
CA TYR A 9 7.33 -3.64 9.69
C TYR A 9 7.98 -2.83 8.56
N ALA A 10 7.20 -2.05 7.81
CA ALA A 10 7.75 -1.14 6.81
C ALA A 10 8.64 -0.08 7.47
N SER A 11 8.21 0.50 8.58
CA SER A 11 8.99 1.51 9.29
C SER A 11 10.27 0.94 9.90
N GLN A 12 10.25 -0.34 10.27
CA GLN A 12 11.39 -1.03 10.85
C GLN A 12 12.33 -1.65 9.80
N ALA A 13 11.99 -1.56 8.53
CA ALA A 13 12.70 -2.23 7.44
C ALA A 13 12.78 -3.76 7.68
N SER A 14 11.73 -4.35 8.26
CA SER A 14 11.66 -5.78 8.59
C SER A 14 11.15 -6.56 7.37
N GLY A 15 12.01 -6.75 6.37
CA GLY A 15 11.63 -7.23 5.06
C GLY A 15 10.86 -8.56 5.05
N LYS A 16 11.42 -9.60 5.71
CA LYS A 16 10.77 -10.91 5.73
C LYS A 16 9.39 -10.83 6.41
N LYS A 17 9.32 -10.21 7.57
CA LYS A 17 8.06 -10.06 8.31
C LYS A 17 7.03 -9.28 7.49
N TYR A 18 7.48 -8.25 6.79
CA TYR A 18 6.63 -7.41 5.96
C TYR A 18 6.02 -8.23 4.82
N ILE A 19 6.85 -8.92 4.05
CA ILE A 19 6.41 -9.70 2.90
C ILE A 19 5.52 -10.89 3.33
N ASP A 20 5.78 -11.50 4.48
CA ASP A 20 4.98 -12.61 4.99
C ASP A 20 3.53 -12.21 5.33
N LEU A 21 3.24 -10.91 5.44
CA LEU A 21 1.87 -10.44 5.64
C LEU A 21 0.99 -10.59 4.39
N PHE A 22 1.60 -10.79 3.23
CA PHE A 22 0.89 -10.84 1.94
C PHE A 22 0.60 -12.28 1.54
N SER A 23 -0.58 -12.51 0.95
CA SER A 23 -0.91 -13.82 0.37
C SER A 23 -0.04 -14.07 -0.86
N GLU A 24 0.04 -15.34 -1.30
CA GLU A 24 0.88 -15.72 -2.45
C GLU A 24 0.45 -15.01 -3.75
N ASP A 25 -0.86 -14.77 -3.90
CA ASP A 25 -1.42 -14.11 -5.08
C ASP A 25 -1.60 -12.60 -4.92
N ALA A 26 -0.96 -12.01 -3.92
CA ALA A 26 -1.14 -10.59 -3.61
C ALA A 26 -0.58 -9.69 -4.70
N VAL A 27 -1.19 -8.51 -4.81
CA VAL A 27 -0.70 -7.42 -5.68
C VAL A 27 -0.64 -6.14 -4.87
N PHE A 28 0.47 -5.45 -4.98
CA PHE A 28 0.66 -4.14 -4.37
C PHE A 28 0.68 -3.08 -5.46
N PHE A 29 -0.09 -2.01 -5.27
CA PHE A 29 -0.09 -0.86 -6.17
C PHE A 29 0.54 0.33 -5.46
N GLY A 30 1.63 0.85 -6.03
CA GLY A 30 2.23 2.08 -5.53
C GLY A 30 1.55 3.31 -6.09
N THR A 31 2.10 4.47 -5.78
CA THR A 31 1.52 5.76 -6.19
C THR A 31 1.71 6.06 -7.67
N ASP A 32 2.69 5.46 -8.32
CA ASP A 32 2.96 5.65 -9.74
C ASP A 32 2.17 4.63 -10.55
N ILE A 33 1.60 5.04 -11.69
CA ILE A 33 0.77 4.18 -12.51
C ILE A 33 1.50 2.92 -13.00
N SER A 34 2.81 2.97 -13.09
CA SER A 34 3.64 1.82 -13.48
C SER A 34 3.82 0.80 -12.36
N GLU A 35 3.49 1.17 -11.12
CA GLU A 35 3.78 0.36 -9.94
C GLU A 35 2.63 -0.59 -9.63
N ARG A 36 2.50 -1.63 -10.45
CA ARG A 36 1.65 -2.77 -10.19
C ARG A 36 2.55 -3.97 -9.95
N TRP A 37 2.66 -4.39 -8.70
CA TRP A 37 3.65 -5.36 -8.26
C TRP A 37 3.00 -6.66 -7.79
N PRO A 38 3.01 -7.73 -8.60
CA PRO A 38 2.73 -9.07 -8.04
C PRO A 38 3.69 -9.35 -6.88
N LYS A 39 3.31 -10.22 -5.96
CA LYS A 39 4.04 -10.42 -4.70
C LYS A 39 5.54 -10.60 -4.89
N GLU A 40 5.96 -11.42 -5.85
CA GLU A 40 7.40 -11.68 -6.02
C GLU A 40 8.17 -10.46 -6.53
N ASP A 41 7.56 -9.68 -7.43
CA ASP A 41 8.17 -8.43 -7.88
C ASP A 41 8.23 -7.41 -6.74
N PHE A 42 7.16 -7.35 -5.95
CA PHE A 42 7.14 -6.47 -4.78
C PHE A 42 8.15 -6.89 -3.73
N ARG A 43 8.33 -8.20 -3.53
CA ARG A 43 9.38 -8.73 -2.64
C ARG A 43 10.74 -8.20 -3.04
N THR A 44 11.08 -8.30 -4.31
CA THR A 44 12.37 -7.83 -4.84
C THR A 44 12.57 -6.35 -4.57
N TYR A 45 11.55 -5.55 -4.85
CA TYR A 45 11.62 -4.10 -4.62
C TYR A 45 11.75 -3.77 -3.13
N ALA A 46 10.88 -4.33 -2.30
CA ALA A 46 10.85 -4.03 -0.87
C ALA A 46 12.12 -4.50 -0.16
N MET A 47 12.57 -5.70 -0.48
CA MET A 47 13.79 -6.25 0.12
C MET A 47 15.01 -5.43 -0.28
N GLY A 48 15.07 -4.97 -1.53
CA GLY A 48 16.13 -4.09 -1.99
C GLY A 48 16.18 -2.79 -1.21
N ARG A 49 15.01 -2.19 -0.96
CA ARG A 49 14.91 -0.97 -0.16
C ARG A 49 15.31 -1.21 1.30
N PHE A 50 14.77 -2.27 1.91
CA PHE A 50 14.99 -2.57 3.32
C PHE A 50 16.44 -3.00 3.62
N LYS A 51 17.16 -3.50 2.64
CA LYS A 51 18.58 -3.85 2.77
C LYS A 51 19.41 -2.67 3.23
N THR A 52 19.02 -1.46 2.90
CA THR A 52 19.73 -0.25 3.31
C THR A 52 19.47 0.10 4.78
N GLY A 53 18.60 -0.63 5.46
CA GLY A 53 18.19 -0.33 6.83
C GLY A 53 17.14 0.77 6.91
N VAL A 54 16.69 1.28 5.78
CA VAL A 54 15.71 2.37 5.70
C VAL A 54 14.43 1.85 5.06
N GLY A 55 13.33 1.92 5.82
CA GLY A 55 12.00 1.61 5.31
C GLY A 55 11.26 2.88 4.94
N TRP A 56 9.94 2.80 5.00
CA TRP A 56 9.08 3.95 4.84
C TRP A 56 8.09 4.00 6.00
N THR A 57 7.68 5.21 6.38
CA THR A 57 6.86 5.43 7.57
C THR A 57 5.58 6.15 7.20
N TYR A 58 4.46 5.50 7.52
CA TYR A 58 3.13 6.10 7.44
C TYR A 58 2.44 5.92 8.78
N TYR A 59 1.73 6.95 9.21
CA TYR A 59 0.95 6.91 10.45
C TYR A 59 -0.53 6.80 10.09
N MET A 60 -1.22 5.81 10.64
CA MET A 60 -2.65 5.61 10.38
C MET A 60 -3.47 6.64 11.14
N LYS A 61 -4.26 7.42 10.39
CA LYS A 61 -5.16 8.43 10.96
C LYS A 61 -6.57 7.88 11.11
N GLU A 62 -7.04 7.11 10.13
CA GLU A 62 -8.38 6.57 10.09
C GLU A 62 -8.36 5.26 9.32
N ARG A 63 -9.20 4.31 9.72
CA ARG A 63 -9.33 3.02 9.01
C ARG A 63 -10.74 2.51 9.13
N ASN A 64 -11.26 2.01 8.02
CA ASN A 64 -12.55 1.34 7.95
C ASN A 64 -12.35 -0.05 7.36
N ILE A 65 -12.89 -1.08 8.01
CA ILE A 65 -12.77 -2.47 7.55
C ILE A 65 -14.16 -3.07 7.49
N PHE A 66 -14.43 -3.79 6.40
CA PHE A 66 -15.69 -4.48 6.16
C PHE A 66 -15.41 -5.95 5.87
N PHE A 67 -16.27 -6.82 6.35
CA PHE A 67 -16.10 -8.26 6.21
C PHE A 67 -17.18 -8.86 5.33
N SER A 68 -16.82 -9.88 4.55
CA SER A 68 -17.79 -10.69 3.83
C SER A 68 -18.68 -11.45 4.81
N ASP A 69 -19.85 -11.88 4.34
CA ASP A 69 -20.84 -12.58 5.19
C ASP A 69 -20.24 -13.84 5.81
N ASP A 70 -19.37 -14.56 5.09
CA ASP A 70 -18.74 -15.77 5.60
C ASP A 70 -17.51 -15.49 6.48
N GLY A 71 -17.14 -14.22 6.65
CA GLY A 71 -16.01 -13.84 7.49
C GLY A 71 -14.63 -14.23 6.97
N ARG A 72 -14.52 -14.62 5.69
CA ARG A 72 -13.26 -15.13 5.14
C ARG A 72 -12.54 -14.11 4.24
N THR A 73 -13.20 -13.02 3.91
CA THR A 73 -12.66 -11.93 3.09
C THR A 73 -13.00 -10.62 3.75
N ALA A 74 -12.14 -9.65 3.60
CA ALA A 74 -12.38 -8.29 4.09
C ALA A 74 -11.84 -7.29 3.08
N TRP A 75 -12.39 -6.10 3.08
CA TRP A 75 -11.86 -4.98 2.32
C TRP A 75 -11.80 -3.77 3.24
N PHE A 76 -10.92 -2.85 2.90
CA PHE A 76 -10.64 -1.74 3.81
C PHE A 76 -10.25 -0.49 3.05
N ASP A 77 -10.39 0.63 3.72
CA ASP A 77 -9.75 1.88 3.34
C ASP A 77 -9.15 2.53 4.59
N GLU A 78 -8.10 3.31 4.38
CA GLU A 78 -7.44 4.03 5.47
C GLU A 78 -6.84 5.33 4.98
N ILE A 79 -6.74 6.28 5.91
CA ILE A 79 -6.01 7.53 5.69
C ILE A 79 -4.70 7.41 6.45
N LEU A 80 -3.61 7.70 5.75
CA LEU A 80 -2.25 7.63 6.27
C LEU A 80 -1.60 9.00 6.20
N ILE A 81 -0.69 9.25 7.12
CA ILE A 81 0.07 10.50 7.13
C ILE A 81 1.55 10.18 6.91
N SER A 82 2.14 10.82 5.91
CA SER A 82 3.58 10.86 5.68
C SER A 82 4.09 12.21 6.13
N LYS A 83 5.12 12.24 6.95
CA LYS A 83 5.72 13.53 7.37
C LYS A 83 6.29 14.29 6.18
N LYS A 84 6.75 13.57 5.17
CA LYS A 84 7.37 14.18 3.99
C LYS A 84 6.36 14.63 2.93
N TYR A 85 5.33 13.81 2.70
CA TYR A 85 4.43 14.03 1.56
C TYR A 85 2.98 14.33 1.93
N GLY A 86 2.60 14.27 3.21
CA GLY A 86 1.25 14.61 3.64
C GLY A 86 0.31 13.42 3.68
N GLU A 87 -0.93 13.62 3.27
CA GLU A 87 -1.99 12.63 3.43
C GLU A 87 -2.10 11.69 2.22
N PHE A 88 -2.16 10.39 2.53
CA PHE A 88 -2.33 9.32 1.56
C PHE A 88 -3.58 8.53 1.87
N ARG A 89 -4.05 7.76 0.89
CA ARG A 89 -5.10 6.76 1.08
C ARG A 89 -4.53 5.39 0.78
N GLY A 90 -4.80 4.43 1.67
CA GLY A 90 -4.57 3.02 1.40
C GLY A 90 -5.91 2.34 1.24
N THR A 91 -6.05 1.48 0.24
CA THR A 91 -7.23 0.62 0.08
C THR A 91 -6.77 -0.78 -0.27
N GLY A 92 -7.62 -1.76 -0.03
CA GLY A 92 -7.25 -3.10 -0.41
C GLY A 92 -8.20 -4.16 0.10
N ALA A 93 -7.71 -5.39 0.05
CA ALA A 93 -8.46 -6.56 0.44
C ALA A 93 -7.59 -7.50 1.26
N LEU A 94 -8.26 -8.22 2.15
CA LEU A 94 -7.66 -9.24 3.01
C LEU A 94 -8.40 -10.55 2.79
N LYS A 95 -7.71 -11.67 2.92
CA LYS A 95 -8.36 -12.98 2.93
C LYS A 95 -7.78 -13.89 4.00
N MET A 96 -8.59 -14.83 4.44
CA MET A 96 -8.18 -15.84 5.40
C MET A 96 -7.44 -16.96 4.67
N VAL A 97 -6.21 -17.22 5.07
CA VAL A 97 -5.38 -18.31 4.55
C VAL A 97 -4.90 -19.13 5.73
N LYS A 98 -5.35 -20.37 5.84
CA LYS A 98 -4.96 -21.27 6.96
C LYS A 98 -5.14 -20.59 8.32
N ASN A 99 -6.31 -20.01 8.55
CA ASN A 99 -6.69 -19.34 9.80
C ASN A 99 -5.85 -18.08 10.12
N THR A 100 -5.19 -17.50 9.11
CA THR A 100 -4.42 -16.28 9.28
C THR A 100 -4.88 -15.26 8.22
N TRP A 101 -5.15 -14.04 8.65
CA TRP A 101 -5.46 -12.96 7.72
C TRP A 101 -4.23 -12.56 6.94
N LYS A 102 -4.34 -12.53 5.61
CA LYS A 102 -3.28 -12.08 4.71
C LYS A 102 -3.79 -10.93 3.84
N ILE A 103 -2.89 -10.02 3.50
CA ILE A 103 -3.20 -8.93 2.57
C ILE A 103 -3.14 -9.50 1.16
N THR A 104 -4.24 -9.42 0.41
CA THR A 104 -4.27 -9.90 -0.96
C THR A 104 -4.21 -8.76 -1.98
N GLN A 105 -4.53 -7.55 -1.58
CA GLN A 105 -4.34 -6.37 -2.39
C GLN A 105 -4.11 -5.16 -1.49
N TYR A 106 -3.15 -4.33 -1.85
CA TYR A 106 -2.95 -3.03 -1.22
C TYR A 106 -2.71 -1.99 -2.30
N ASN A 107 -3.43 -0.89 -2.24
CA ASN A 107 -3.29 0.23 -3.17
C ASN A 107 -2.99 1.49 -2.38
N LEU A 108 -1.82 2.06 -2.60
CA LEU A 108 -1.38 3.30 -1.96
C LEU A 108 -1.60 4.46 -2.93
N LEU A 109 -2.36 5.45 -2.50
CA LEU A 109 -2.77 6.58 -3.33
C LEU A 109 -2.38 7.90 -2.69
N LEU A 110 -1.96 8.85 -3.51
CA LEU A 110 -1.84 10.25 -3.10
C LEU A 110 -3.03 11.00 -3.71
N PRO A 111 -4.13 11.18 -2.97
CA PRO A 111 -5.33 11.84 -3.52
C PRO A 111 -5.05 13.30 -3.84
N ILE A 112 -5.53 13.73 -5.00
CA ILE A 112 -5.40 15.12 -5.43
C ILE A 112 -6.69 15.86 -5.09
N PRO A 113 -6.63 16.98 -4.37
CA PRO A 113 -7.82 17.81 -4.14
C PRO A 113 -8.47 18.19 -5.47
N ASN A 114 -9.80 18.20 -5.50
CA ASN A 114 -10.53 18.51 -6.73
C ASN A 114 -10.11 19.86 -7.34
N ASP A 115 -9.86 20.85 -6.50
CA ASP A 115 -9.47 22.20 -6.95
C ASP A 115 -8.11 22.21 -7.67
N LEU A 116 -7.27 21.20 -7.43
CA LEU A 116 -5.95 21.08 -8.05
C LEU A 116 -5.92 20.09 -9.22
N MET A 117 -7.05 19.41 -9.48
CA MET A 117 -7.13 18.34 -10.46
C MET A 117 -6.70 18.82 -11.85
N LYS A 118 -7.23 19.94 -12.31
CA LYS A 118 -6.92 20.48 -13.64
C LYS A 118 -5.43 20.74 -13.79
N ARG A 119 -4.85 21.42 -12.81
CA ARG A 119 -3.41 21.79 -12.82
C ARG A 119 -2.53 20.56 -12.92
N TYR A 120 -2.75 19.60 -12.01
CA TYR A 120 -1.87 18.43 -11.95
C TYR A 120 -2.14 17.44 -13.07
N SER A 121 -3.39 17.33 -13.55
CA SER A 121 -3.64 16.48 -14.72
C SER A 121 -2.93 16.99 -15.96
N GLU A 122 -2.84 18.30 -16.13
CA GLU A 122 -2.10 18.89 -17.24
C GLU A 122 -0.60 18.61 -17.10
N GLU A 123 -0.05 18.78 -15.90
CA GLU A 123 1.37 18.47 -15.63
C GLU A 123 1.68 17.00 -15.86
N ILE A 124 0.79 16.11 -15.42
CA ILE A 124 0.96 14.66 -15.58
C ILE A 124 0.93 14.28 -17.07
N LYS A 125 -0.02 14.83 -17.83
CA LYS A 125 -0.08 14.57 -19.28
C LYS A 125 1.20 15.02 -19.98
N GLU A 126 1.70 16.19 -19.62
CA GLU A 126 2.94 16.70 -20.19
C GLU A 126 4.13 15.82 -19.81
N TYR A 127 4.19 15.35 -18.58
CA TYR A 127 5.23 14.43 -18.13
C TYR A 127 5.26 13.15 -18.99
N TYR A 128 4.11 12.51 -19.20
CA TYR A 128 4.07 11.28 -19.99
C TYR A 128 4.36 11.50 -21.48
N LYS A 129 4.05 12.68 -21.99
CA LYS A 129 4.35 13.04 -23.39
C LYS A 129 5.85 13.11 -23.63
N ASN A 130 6.63 13.55 -22.64
CA ASN A 130 8.06 13.78 -22.75
C ASN A 130 8.92 12.63 -22.20
N ASN A 131 8.27 11.57 -21.70
CA ASN A 131 8.97 10.44 -21.12
C ASN A 131 8.40 9.09 -21.64
#